data_b7608df38be0b1fe61033da4caf48d5c
#
_entry.id   b7608df38be0b1fe61033da4caf48d5c
#
_cell.length_a   1.000
_cell.length_b   1.000
_cell.length_c   1.000
_cell.angle_alpha   90.00
_cell.angle_beta   90.00
_cell.angle_gamma   90.00
#
_symmetry.space_group_name_H-M   'P 1'
#
loop_
_entity.id
_entity.type
_entity.pdbx_description
1 polymer ?
#
loop_
_entity_poly.entity_id
_entity_poly.type
_entity_poly.pdbx_seq_one_letter_code
_entity_poly.pdbx_strand_id
1 'polypeptide(L)'
;KSAFENCAALKRITLPKSITKLEALTFSGCAALAEIALPDGVKTLGEKVFSGCAALKSVKIPAEVTVIPTEAFFGCSSLESITIPKNVSHINERAFDGCTALKKVDYLGSDTDWSQVTKETGNNVLDNAEKSFTRTDHEHKYTDTVIPPTCTERGCTVHLCACGDKREDSYTPPLGHSYKGGICIRCGILDPNRDTQHEHDFIPIVTK
;
A
#
# COMPACT_ATOMS: atom_id res chain seq x y z
N LYS A 1 9.39 -2.73 -34.57
CA LYS A 1 9.17 -1.29 -34.53
C LYS A 1 7.85 -0.97 -35.18
N SER A 2 7.03 -0.10 -34.58
CA SER A 2 5.77 0.47 -35.14
C SER A 2 4.70 -0.56 -35.57
N ALA A 3 4.64 -1.74 -34.97
CA ALA A 3 3.76 -2.83 -35.45
C ALA A 3 2.27 -2.48 -35.46
N PHE A 4 1.81 -1.62 -34.53
CA PHE A 4 0.43 -1.16 -34.39
C PHE A 4 0.34 0.36 -34.37
N GLU A 5 1.36 1.05 -34.91
CA GLU A 5 1.38 2.52 -34.93
C GLU A 5 0.13 3.07 -35.67
N ASN A 6 -0.53 4.05 -35.03
CA ASN A 6 -1.75 4.69 -35.54
C ASN A 6 -2.96 3.75 -35.75
N CYS A 7 -2.97 2.60 -35.08
CA CYS A 7 -4.16 1.74 -35.04
C CYS A 7 -5.23 2.36 -34.14
N ALA A 8 -5.80 3.51 -34.55
CA ALA A 8 -6.68 4.32 -33.72
C ALA A 8 -7.95 3.61 -33.22
N ALA A 9 -8.42 2.60 -33.95
CA ALA A 9 -9.61 1.80 -33.60
C ALA A 9 -9.28 0.57 -32.72
N LEU A 10 -8.01 0.29 -32.42
CA LEU A 10 -7.61 -0.85 -31.62
C LEU A 10 -8.01 -0.63 -30.16
N LYS A 11 -8.99 -1.38 -29.67
CA LYS A 11 -9.51 -1.24 -28.28
C LYS A 11 -8.78 -2.11 -27.27
N ARG A 12 -8.35 -3.31 -27.67
CA ARG A 12 -7.63 -4.28 -26.84
C ARG A 12 -6.74 -5.19 -27.68
N ILE A 13 -5.71 -5.70 -27.09
CA ILE A 13 -4.82 -6.69 -27.71
C ILE A 13 -4.25 -7.62 -26.63
N THR A 14 -4.11 -8.89 -26.98
CA THR A 14 -3.42 -9.87 -26.13
C THR A 14 -2.04 -10.12 -26.69
N LEU A 15 -1.01 -9.88 -25.89
CA LEU A 15 0.37 -10.10 -26.26
C LEU A 15 0.80 -11.52 -25.94
N PRO A 16 1.55 -12.21 -26.81
CA PRO A 16 2.14 -13.50 -26.50
C PRO A 16 3.09 -13.43 -25.30
N LYS A 17 3.08 -14.44 -24.43
CA LYS A 17 3.95 -14.49 -23.26
C LYS A 17 5.45 -14.54 -23.58
N SER A 18 5.80 -14.89 -24.81
CA SER A 18 7.19 -14.97 -25.30
C SER A 18 7.81 -13.61 -25.63
N ILE A 19 7.02 -12.53 -25.63
CA ILE A 19 7.55 -11.19 -25.92
C ILE A 19 8.44 -10.74 -24.73
N THR A 20 9.67 -10.36 -25.07
CA THR A 20 10.64 -9.81 -24.12
C THR A 20 10.94 -8.34 -24.34
N LYS A 21 10.46 -7.77 -25.45
CA LYS A 21 10.67 -6.38 -25.82
C LYS A 21 9.48 -5.82 -26.56
N LEU A 22 9.07 -4.60 -26.21
CA LEU A 22 8.19 -3.77 -27.05
C LEU A 22 9.06 -2.72 -27.72
N GLU A 23 9.09 -2.76 -29.04
CA GLU A 23 9.88 -1.82 -29.84
C GLU A 23 9.28 -0.40 -29.83
N ALA A 24 10.09 0.59 -30.25
CA ALA A 24 9.62 1.97 -30.33
C ALA A 24 8.36 2.09 -31.20
N LEU A 25 7.45 2.97 -30.79
CA LEU A 25 6.21 3.33 -31.50
C LEU A 25 5.23 2.14 -31.65
N THR A 26 5.43 1.02 -30.97
CA THR A 26 4.63 -0.19 -31.21
C THR A 26 3.12 0.07 -31.12
N PHE A 27 2.64 0.85 -30.17
CA PHE A 27 1.23 1.23 -29.99
C PHE A 27 1.02 2.74 -30.05
N SER A 28 1.97 3.49 -30.59
CA SER A 28 1.82 4.95 -30.73
C SER A 28 0.60 5.28 -31.57
N GLY A 29 -0.23 6.22 -31.08
CA GLY A 29 -1.47 6.62 -31.76
C GLY A 29 -2.63 5.61 -31.71
N CYS A 30 -2.55 4.57 -30.86
CA CYS A 30 -3.67 3.66 -30.61
C CYS A 30 -4.69 4.33 -29.68
N ALA A 31 -5.39 5.36 -30.19
CA ALA A 31 -6.24 6.24 -29.38
C ALA A 31 -7.38 5.52 -28.62
N ALA A 32 -7.91 4.43 -29.19
CA ALA A 32 -8.99 3.65 -28.55
C ALA A 32 -8.50 2.54 -27.62
N LEU A 33 -7.19 2.34 -27.46
CA LEU A 33 -6.63 1.28 -26.61
C LEU A 33 -6.88 1.61 -25.14
N ALA A 34 -7.89 0.96 -24.54
CA ALA A 34 -8.33 1.24 -23.18
C ALA A 34 -7.59 0.42 -22.11
N GLU A 35 -7.14 -0.76 -22.47
CA GLU A 35 -6.44 -1.69 -21.58
C GLU A 35 -5.41 -2.52 -22.33
N ILE A 36 -4.30 -2.80 -21.68
CA ILE A 36 -3.28 -3.70 -22.18
C ILE A 36 -2.59 -4.41 -21.00
N ALA A 37 -2.42 -5.72 -21.10
CA ALA A 37 -1.62 -6.50 -20.17
C ALA A 37 -0.25 -6.76 -20.79
N LEU A 38 0.80 -6.24 -20.16
CA LEU A 38 2.17 -6.51 -20.56
C LEU A 38 2.62 -7.85 -19.95
N PRO A 39 3.13 -8.79 -20.76
CA PRO A 39 3.68 -10.05 -20.22
C PRO A 39 4.83 -9.79 -19.24
N ASP A 40 4.93 -10.60 -18.17
CA ASP A 40 5.98 -10.47 -17.15
C ASP A 40 7.40 -10.63 -17.71
N GLY A 41 7.54 -11.32 -18.85
CA GLY A 41 8.83 -11.50 -19.54
C GLY A 41 9.35 -10.25 -20.27
N VAL A 42 8.57 -9.17 -20.35
CA VAL A 42 9.02 -7.94 -21.02
C VAL A 42 10.07 -7.23 -20.16
N LYS A 43 11.24 -7.01 -20.76
CA LYS A 43 12.41 -6.36 -20.13
C LYS A 43 12.65 -4.95 -20.64
N THR A 44 12.18 -4.65 -21.86
CA THR A 44 12.45 -3.38 -22.51
C THR A 44 11.20 -2.80 -23.16
N LEU A 45 10.95 -1.53 -22.88
CA LEU A 45 9.99 -0.68 -23.56
C LEU A 45 10.74 0.27 -24.49
N GLY A 46 10.24 0.43 -25.72
CA GLY A 46 10.81 1.37 -26.67
C GLY A 46 10.22 2.77 -26.51
N GLU A 47 10.90 3.77 -27.05
CA GLU A 47 10.43 5.16 -27.05
C GLU A 47 9.04 5.27 -27.69
N LYS A 48 8.20 6.15 -27.10
CA LYS A 48 6.84 6.42 -27.62
C LYS A 48 5.95 5.18 -27.72
N VAL A 49 6.25 4.13 -26.97
CA VAL A 49 5.57 2.81 -27.11
C VAL A 49 4.05 2.90 -26.97
N PHE A 50 3.52 3.78 -26.12
CA PHE A 50 2.10 4.06 -25.91
C PHE A 50 1.75 5.54 -26.11
N SER A 51 2.58 6.29 -26.80
CA SER A 51 2.33 7.72 -27.06
C SER A 51 0.99 7.91 -27.77
N GLY A 52 0.12 8.79 -27.25
CA GLY A 52 -1.20 9.04 -27.82
C GLY A 52 -2.25 7.93 -27.62
N CYS A 53 -2.03 7.00 -26.71
CA CYS A 53 -3.05 6.04 -26.26
C CYS A 53 -4.06 6.74 -25.34
N ALA A 54 -4.89 7.62 -25.91
CA ALA A 54 -5.73 8.54 -25.14
C ALA A 54 -6.79 7.85 -24.25
N ALA A 55 -7.24 6.65 -24.62
CA ALA A 55 -8.23 5.89 -23.85
C ALA A 55 -7.61 4.96 -22.79
N LEU A 56 -6.28 4.84 -22.71
CA LEU A 56 -5.59 3.92 -21.80
C LEU A 56 -5.76 4.37 -20.35
N LYS A 57 -6.36 3.50 -19.52
CA LYS A 57 -6.74 3.84 -18.14
C LYS A 57 -5.69 3.44 -17.10
N SER A 58 -5.07 2.30 -17.30
CA SER A 58 -4.05 1.81 -16.39
C SER A 58 -3.05 0.91 -17.08
N VAL A 59 -1.81 0.90 -16.55
CA VAL A 59 -0.75 -0.02 -17.01
C VAL A 59 0.04 -0.51 -15.82
N LYS A 60 0.36 -1.82 -15.83
CA LYS A 60 1.34 -2.42 -14.93
C LYS A 60 2.63 -2.64 -15.73
N ILE A 61 3.69 -1.94 -15.34
CA ILE A 61 5.02 -2.14 -15.91
C ILE A 61 5.60 -3.46 -15.38
N PRO A 62 6.14 -4.33 -16.26
CA PRO A 62 6.75 -5.60 -15.83
C PRO A 62 7.99 -5.42 -14.97
N ALA A 63 8.25 -6.39 -14.08
CA ALA A 63 9.28 -6.32 -13.05
C ALA A 63 10.73 -6.18 -13.59
N GLU A 64 10.99 -6.71 -14.79
CA GLU A 64 12.31 -6.68 -15.42
C GLU A 64 12.62 -5.34 -16.12
N VAL A 65 11.66 -4.42 -16.22
CA VAL A 65 11.87 -3.11 -16.84
C VAL A 65 12.62 -2.21 -15.87
N THR A 66 13.73 -1.63 -16.33
CA THR A 66 14.59 -0.74 -15.53
C THR A 66 14.52 0.73 -15.93
N VAL A 67 13.98 1.02 -17.14
CA VAL A 67 13.87 2.39 -17.68
C VAL A 67 12.49 2.55 -18.30
N ILE A 68 11.81 3.65 -17.98
CA ILE A 68 10.64 4.12 -18.72
C ILE A 68 11.13 5.12 -19.75
N PRO A 69 11.06 4.79 -21.06
CA PRO A 69 11.72 5.57 -22.09
C PRO A 69 11.00 6.88 -22.41
N THR A 70 11.70 7.71 -23.17
CA THR A 70 11.20 9.01 -23.66
C THR A 70 9.82 8.88 -24.28
N GLU A 71 8.90 9.74 -23.84
CA GLU A 71 7.51 9.84 -24.31
C GLU A 71 6.73 8.52 -24.30
N ALA A 72 7.09 7.56 -23.44
CA ALA A 72 6.49 6.22 -23.41
C ALA A 72 4.95 6.26 -23.31
N PHE A 73 4.43 7.18 -22.49
CA PHE A 73 2.99 7.40 -22.24
C PHE A 73 2.55 8.83 -22.58
N PHE A 74 3.31 9.52 -23.43
CA PHE A 74 2.99 10.89 -23.82
C PHE A 74 1.55 11.00 -24.35
N GLY A 75 0.76 11.92 -23.80
CA GLY A 75 -0.61 12.14 -24.23
C GLY A 75 -1.61 11.03 -23.90
N CYS A 76 -1.29 10.13 -22.96
CA CYS A 76 -2.24 9.15 -22.41
C CYS A 76 -3.21 9.87 -21.45
N SER A 77 -4.11 10.70 -22.01
CA SER A 77 -4.93 11.64 -21.22
C SER A 77 -5.93 10.98 -20.26
N SER A 78 -6.30 9.72 -20.49
CA SER A 78 -7.19 8.94 -19.60
C SER A 78 -6.44 8.04 -18.64
N LEU A 79 -5.11 8.08 -18.58
CA LEU A 79 -4.32 7.23 -17.67
C LEU A 79 -4.54 7.68 -16.22
N GLU A 80 -5.31 6.91 -15.46
CA GLU A 80 -5.69 7.20 -14.08
C GLU A 80 -4.67 6.64 -13.07
N SER A 81 -4.08 5.48 -13.39
CA SER A 81 -3.12 4.81 -12.50
C SER A 81 -2.02 4.09 -13.26
N ILE A 82 -0.83 4.01 -12.65
CA ILE A 82 0.28 3.22 -13.17
C ILE A 82 0.96 2.46 -12.04
N THR A 83 1.31 1.19 -12.31
CA THR A 83 2.15 0.38 -11.41
C THR A 83 3.57 0.34 -11.94
N ILE A 84 4.53 0.86 -11.16
CA ILE A 84 5.95 0.94 -11.50
C ILE A 84 6.75 0.00 -10.60
N PRO A 85 7.53 -0.95 -11.17
CA PRO A 85 8.32 -1.88 -10.37
C PRO A 85 9.54 -1.18 -9.75
N LYS A 86 10.03 -1.73 -8.64
CA LYS A 86 11.17 -1.21 -7.88
C LYS A 86 12.48 -1.13 -8.69
N ASN A 87 12.60 -1.93 -9.73
CA ASN A 87 13.79 -1.97 -10.57
C ASN A 87 13.90 -0.78 -11.54
N VAL A 88 12.85 0.03 -11.67
CA VAL A 88 12.92 1.26 -12.48
C VAL A 88 13.81 2.27 -11.77
N SER A 89 14.92 2.61 -12.42
CA SER A 89 15.87 3.62 -11.96
C SER A 89 15.78 4.95 -12.71
N HIS A 90 15.19 4.94 -13.90
CA HIS A 90 15.09 6.14 -14.75
C HIS A 90 13.71 6.25 -15.40
N ILE A 91 13.18 7.46 -15.39
CA ILE A 91 11.98 7.87 -16.14
C ILE A 91 12.45 9.02 -17.05
N ASN A 92 12.55 8.70 -18.32
CA ASN A 92 13.13 9.62 -19.32
C ASN A 92 12.18 10.76 -19.65
N GLU A 93 12.67 11.68 -20.48
CA GLU A 93 12.03 12.92 -20.84
C GLU A 93 10.58 12.70 -21.32
N ARG A 94 9.65 13.48 -20.75
CA ARG A 94 8.22 13.53 -21.14
C ARG A 94 7.52 12.18 -21.15
N ALA A 95 8.03 11.21 -20.41
CA ALA A 95 7.44 9.85 -20.39
C ALA A 95 5.96 9.87 -20.03
N PHE A 96 5.52 10.78 -19.16
CA PHE A 96 4.12 10.93 -18.70
C PHE A 96 3.53 12.32 -19.03
N ASP A 97 4.16 13.10 -19.89
CA ASP A 97 3.65 14.41 -20.28
C ASP A 97 2.28 14.25 -20.98
N GLY A 98 1.30 15.06 -20.59
CA GLY A 98 -0.07 14.95 -21.08
C GLY A 98 -0.92 13.85 -20.45
N CYS A 99 -0.44 13.11 -19.44
CA CYS A 99 -1.23 12.16 -18.64
C CYS A 99 -2.11 12.91 -17.62
N THR A 100 -3.04 13.73 -18.09
CA THR A 100 -3.79 14.68 -17.24
C THR A 100 -4.74 14.04 -16.22
N ALA A 101 -5.13 12.78 -16.45
CA ALA A 101 -5.98 12.03 -15.52
C ALA A 101 -5.20 11.25 -14.45
N LEU A 102 -3.86 11.27 -14.46
CA LEU A 102 -3.06 10.44 -13.57
C LEU A 102 -3.19 10.90 -12.11
N LYS A 103 -3.81 10.04 -11.30
CA LYS A 103 -4.09 10.27 -9.88
C LYS A 103 -3.27 9.37 -8.97
N LYS A 104 -2.85 8.20 -9.46
CA LYS A 104 -2.23 7.17 -8.63
C LYS A 104 -0.99 6.57 -9.28
N VAL A 105 0.09 6.48 -8.50
CA VAL A 105 1.31 5.76 -8.82
C VAL A 105 1.54 4.68 -7.77
N ASP A 106 1.38 3.42 -8.14
CA ASP A 106 1.70 2.27 -7.31
C ASP A 106 3.16 1.87 -7.55
N TYR A 107 4.07 2.33 -6.70
CA TYR A 107 5.48 1.96 -6.79
C TYR A 107 5.76 0.70 -5.96
N LEU A 108 6.29 -0.34 -6.61
CA LEU A 108 6.55 -1.63 -5.98
C LEU A 108 7.91 -1.68 -5.23
N GLY A 109 8.30 -0.60 -4.62
CA GLY A 109 9.45 -0.42 -3.75
C GLY A 109 9.09 0.48 -2.58
N SER A 110 10.09 0.94 -1.81
CA SER A 110 9.92 1.88 -0.71
C SER A 110 9.84 3.33 -1.21
N ASP A 111 9.44 4.25 -0.34
CA ASP A 111 9.51 5.69 -0.59
C ASP A 111 10.96 6.17 -0.78
N THR A 112 11.90 5.57 -0.04
CA THR A 112 13.32 5.82 -0.20
C THR A 112 13.82 5.42 -1.59
N ASP A 113 13.42 4.23 -2.09
CA ASP A 113 13.77 3.80 -3.44
C ASP A 113 13.19 4.74 -4.50
N TRP A 114 11.93 5.17 -4.32
CA TRP A 114 11.30 6.12 -5.23
C TRP A 114 12.03 7.45 -5.31
N SER A 115 12.59 7.92 -4.19
CA SER A 115 13.38 9.15 -4.13
C SER A 115 14.68 9.07 -4.94
N GLN A 116 15.20 7.87 -5.17
CA GLN A 116 16.40 7.61 -5.97
C GLN A 116 16.10 7.44 -7.47
N VAL A 117 14.82 7.30 -7.86
CA VAL A 117 14.44 7.23 -9.27
C VAL A 117 14.72 8.58 -9.94
N THR A 118 15.61 8.56 -10.93
CA THR A 118 15.87 9.74 -11.76
C THR A 118 14.66 10.03 -12.64
N LYS A 119 14.09 11.22 -12.52
CA LYS A 119 12.97 11.70 -13.34
C LYS A 119 13.44 12.88 -14.17
N GLU A 120 13.48 12.70 -15.50
CA GLU A 120 13.81 13.77 -16.43
C GLU A 120 12.63 14.73 -16.62
N THR A 121 12.86 15.82 -17.35
CA THR A 121 11.88 16.90 -17.55
C THR A 121 10.55 16.42 -18.17
N GLY A 122 9.44 17.13 -17.87
CA GLY A 122 8.12 16.81 -18.43
C GLY A 122 7.39 15.69 -17.71
N ASN A 123 7.82 15.29 -16.50
CA ASN A 123 7.19 14.23 -15.69
C ASN A 123 6.53 14.75 -14.41
N ASN A 124 6.23 16.05 -14.31
CA ASN A 124 5.70 16.71 -13.11
C ASN A 124 4.33 16.11 -12.65
N VAL A 125 3.59 15.47 -13.55
CA VAL A 125 2.33 14.80 -13.21
C VAL A 125 2.55 13.69 -12.18
N LEU A 126 3.71 13.05 -12.18
CA LEU A 126 4.06 12.04 -11.17
C LEU A 126 4.17 12.63 -9.76
N ASP A 127 4.59 13.90 -9.63
CA ASP A 127 4.76 14.53 -8.31
C ASP A 127 3.40 14.85 -7.68
N ASN A 128 2.40 15.15 -8.50
CA ASN A 128 1.05 15.50 -8.09
C ASN A 128 0.15 14.27 -7.81
N ALA A 129 0.53 13.10 -8.33
CA ALA A 129 -0.24 11.87 -8.12
C ALA A 129 -0.03 11.32 -6.71
N GLU A 130 -1.07 10.71 -6.14
CA GLU A 130 -0.96 9.92 -4.92
C GLU A 130 -0.02 8.73 -5.14
N LYS A 131 0.90 8.52 -4.22
CA LYS A 131 1.87 7.42 -4.29
C LYS A 131 1.56 6.37 -3.25
N SER A 132 1.45 5.10 -3.68
CA SER A 132 1.47 3.96 -2.78
C SER A 132 2.77 3.20 -2.94
N PHE A 133 3.32 2.73 -1.83
CA PHE A 133 4.59 2.00 -1.78
C PHE A 133 4.36 0.60 -1.22
N THR A 134 4.99 -0.42 -1.82
CA THR A 134 5.07 -1.74 -1.22
C THR A 134 6.28 -1.74 -0.29
N ARG A 135 6.02 -1.79 1.00
CA ARG A 135 7.05 -1.70 2.06
C ARG A 135 7.89 -2.97 2.24
N THR A 136 8.08 -3.76 1.20
CA THR A 136 8.65 -5.12 1.29
C THR A 136 10.17 -5.19 1.36
N ASP A 137 10.90 -4.07 1.31
CA ASP A 137 12.35 -4.10 1.11
C ASP A 137 13.22 -3.49 2.22
N HIS A 138 12.66 -3.16 3.37
CA HIS A 138 13.52 -2.92 4.52
C HIS A 138 13.41 -4.09 5.48
N GLU A 139 14.55 -4.52 6.01
CA GLU A 139 14.58 -5.41 7.16
C GLU A 139 13.85 -4.72 8.32
N HIS A 140 12.71 -5.29 8.70
CA HIS A 140 11.92 -4.73 9.78
C HIS A 140 12.72 -4.76 11.09
N LYS A 141 13.18 -3.60 11.53
CA LYS A 141 13.74 -3.43 12.86
C LYS A 141 12.61 -3.02 13.80
N TYR A 142 12.15 -3.99 14.57
CA TYR A 142 11.06 -3.76 15.51
C TYR A 142 11.58 -3.17 16.81
N THR A 143 10.81 -2.24 17.35
CA THR A 143 10.91 -1.80 18.74
C THR A 143 9.81 -2.51 19.52
N ASP A 144 10.19 -3.22 20.55
CA ASP A 144 9.28 -4.04 21.34
C ASP A 144 8.71 -3.25 22.50
N THR A 145 7.40 -3.32 22.68
CA THR A 145 6.70 -2.75 23.82
C THR A 145 5.86 -3.83 24.47
N VAL A 146 6.15 -4.14 25.73
CA VAL A 146 5.37 -5.11 26.50
C VAL A 146 4.17 -4.41 27.10
N ILE A 147 2.98 -4.87 26.76
CA ILE A 147 1.71 -4.46 27.38
C ILE A 147 1.35 -5.52 28.43
N PRO A 148 1.45 -5.19 29.74
CA PRO A 148 1.13 -6.15 30.78
C PRO A 148 -0.37 -6.47 30.80
N PRO A 149 -0.77 -7.68 31.22
CA PRO A 149 -2.17 -8.03 31.34
C PRO A 149 -2.84 -7.25 32.47
N THR A 150 -4.10 -6.89 32.27
CA THR A 150 -4.97 -6.32 33.29
C THR A 150 -5.81 -7.40 33.97
N CYS A 151 -6.74 -7.02 34.82
CA CYS A 151 -7.67 -7.99 35.42
C CYS A 151 -8.57 -8.66 34.40
N THR A 152 -8.91 -7.97 33.33
CA THR A 152 -9.90 -8.39 32.33
C THR A 152 -9.31 -8.56 30.93
N GLU A 153 -8.19 -7.91 30.64
CA GLU A 153 -7.54 -7.93 29.34
C GLU A 153 -6.23 -8.71 29.35
N ARG A 154 -5.98 -9.41 28.28
CA ARG A 154 -4.71 -10.11 28.06
C ARG A 154 -3.56 -9.10 27.84
N GLY A 155 -2.38 -9.44 28.28
CA GLY A 155 -1.16 -8.77 27.88
C GLY A 155 -0.61 -9.30 26.56
N CYS A 156 0.24 -8.55 25.92
CA CYS A 156 0.98 -8.96 24.72
C CYS A 156 2.30 -8.19 24.58
N THR A 157 3.16 -8.65 23.70
CA THR A 157 4.27 -7.85 23.19
C THR A 157 3.87 -7.27 21.85
N VAL A 158 3.99 -5.95 21.72
CA VAL A 158 3.76 -5.21 20.48
C VAL A 158 5.12 -4.91 19.85
N HIS A 159 5.32 -5.38 18.63
CA HIS A 159 6.49 -5.10 17.80
C HIS A 159 6.12 -4.03 16.79
N LEU A 160 6.71 -2.85 16.89
CA LEU A 160 6.46 -1.72 16.00
C LEU A 160 7.71 -1.37 15.20
N CYS A 161 7.60 -1.40 13.87
CA CYS A 161 8.62 -0.89 12.99
C CYS A 161 8.39 0.60 12.69
N ALA A 162 9.48 1.35 12.47
CA ALA A 162 9.40 2.77 12.08
C ALA A 162 8.55 3.01 10.81
N CYS A 163 8.39 1.99 9.96
CA CYS A 163 7.49 2.03 8.80
C CYS A 163 6.01 1.93 9.16
N GLY A 164 5.66 1.69 10.42
CA GLY A 164 4.30 1.49 10.90
C GLY A 164 3.79 0.05 10.82
N ASP A 165 4.62 -0.92 10.37
CA ASP A 165 4.27 -2.33 10.51
C ASP A 165 4.20 -2.70 11.99
N LYS A 166 3.09 -3.35 12.38
CA LYS A 166 2.78 -3.72 13.75
C LYS A 166 2.46 -5.21 13.82
N ARG A 167 3.11 -5.90 14.74
CA ARG A 167 2.81 -7.30 15.08
C ARG A 167 2.58 -7.42 16.57
N GLU A 168 1.79 -8.39 16.96
CA GLU A 168 1.53 -8.71 18.37
C GLU A 168 1.73 -10.20 18.59
N ASP A 169 2.48 -10.53 19.66
CA ASP A 169 2.67 -11.92 20.08
C ASP A 169 2.85 -12.00 21.61
N SER A 170 3.34 -13.14 22.08
CA SER A 170 3.66 -13.39 23.50
C SER A 170 2.50 -13.05 24.43
N TYR A 171 1.30 -13.48 24.04
CA TYR A 171 0.08 -13.20 24.81
C TYR A 171 0.11 -13.84 26.19
N THR A 172 -0.21 -13.04 27.20
CA THR A 172 -0.41 -13.50 28.58
C THR A 172 -1.88 -13.38 28.96
N PRO A 173 -2.45 -14.37 29.66
CA PRO A 173 -3.87 -14.33 30.04
C PRO A 173 -4.15 -13.17 30.99
N PRO A 174 -5.42 -12.70 31.04
CA PRO A 174 -5.84 -11.73 32.05
C PRO A 174 -5.56 -12.24 33.45
N LEU A 175 -5.20 -11.33 34.36
CA LEU A 175 -4.82 -11.67 35.75
C LEU A 175 -6.04 -12.10 36.59
N GLY A 176 -7.24 -11.87 36.13
CA GLY A 176 -8.47 -12.02 36.91
C GLY A 176 -8.55 -11.01 38.06
N HIS A 177 -9.66 -11.03 38.77
CA HIS A 177 -9.83 -10.20 39.96
C HIS A 177 -9.37 -10.95 41.21
N SER A 178 -8.68 -10.25 42.11
CA SER A 178 -8.32 -10.77 43.43
C SER A 178 -8.88 -9.81 44.48
N TYR A 179 -9.90 -10.26 45.20
CA TYR A 179 -10.64 -9.41 46.13
C TYR A 179 -10.10 -9.52 47.55
N LYS A 180 -9.97 -8.35 48.20
CA LYS A 180 -9.67 -8.24 49.65
C LYS A 180 -10.57 -7.15 50.23
N GLY A 181 -11.37 -7.49 51.22
CA GLY A 181 -12.37 -6.56 51.79
C GLY A 181 -13.46 -6.13 50.82
N GLY A 182 -13.77 -6.98 49.82
CA GLY A 182 -14.78 -6.71 48.81
C GLY A 182 -14.36 -5.78 47.70
N ILE A 183 -13.07 -5.50 47.55
CA ILE A 183 -12.50 -4.66 46.51
C ILE A 183 -11.35 -5.40 45.84
N CYS A 184 -11.29 -5.38 44.52
CA CYS A 184 -10.14 -5.94 43.81
C CYS A 184 -8.89 -5.13 44.11
N ILE A 185 -7.82 -5.77 44.61
CA ILE A 185 -6.57 -5.13 45.01
C ILE A 185 -5.74 -4.61 43.82
N ARG A 186 -6.09 -5.01 42.56
CA ARG A 186 -5.39 -4.61 41.34
C ARG A 186 -6.05 -3.44 40.62
N CYS A 187 -7.40 -3.46 40.50
CA CYS A 187 -8.13 -2.47 39.70
C CYS A 187 -9.17 -1.67 40.50
N GLY A 188 -9.38 -1.97 41.79
CA GLY A 188 -10.34 -1.23 42.62
C GLY A 188 -11.82 -1.55 42.43
N ILE A 189 -12.18 -2.47 41.50
CA ILE A 189 -13.56 -2.86 41.27
C ILE A 189 -14.13 -3.61 42.46
N LEU A 190 -15.40 -3.35 42.80
CA LEU A 190 -16.12 -4.07 43.84
C LEU A 190 -16.37 -5.53 43.43
N ASP A 191 -16.29 -6.44 44.40
CA ASP A 191 -16.63 -7.84 44.21
C ASP A 191 -18.15 -7.96 43.90
N PRO A 192 -18.55 -8.47 42.74
CA PRO A 192 -19.94 -8.63 42.37
C PRO A 192 -20.66 -9.62 43.28
N ASN A 193 -19.93 -10.52 43.95
CA ASN A 193 -20.49 -11.51 44.88
C ASN A 193 -20.39 -11.04 46.36
N ARG A 194 -19.99 -9.77 46.57
CA ARG A 194 -19.99 -9.23 47.93
C ARG A 194 -21.38 -9.27 48.51
N ASP A 195 -21.54 -10.13 49.51
CA ASP A 195 -22.81 -10.28 50.23
C ASP A 195 -23.16 -8.94 50.89
N THR A 196 -24.24 -8.33 50.43
CA THR A 196 -24.79 -7.09 50.99
C THR A 196 -25.67 -7.37 52.18
N GLN A 197 -25.52 -8.54 52.82
CA GLN A 197 -26.18 -8.81 54.06
C GLN A 197 -25.57 -7.88 55.14
N HIS A 198 -26.14 -6.69 55.22
CA HIS A 198 -26.12 -5.93 56.45
C HIS A 198 -26.93 -6.71 57.48
N GLU A 199 -26.29 -7.40 58.39
CA GLU A 199 -26.95 -7.75 59.65
C GLU A 199 -27.28 -6.39 60.31
N HIS A 200 -28.56 -6.02 60.26
CA HIS A 200 -29.09 -4.98 61.11
C HIS A 200 -29.14 -5.54 62.51
N ASP A 201 -28.14 -5.25 63.35
CA ASP A 201 -28.26 -5.39 64.81
C ASP A 201 -29.40 -4.48 65.28
N PHE A 202 -30.61 -5.03 65.35
CA PHE A 202 -31.70 -4.38 66.02
C PHE A 202 -31.42 -4.37 67.54
N ILE A 203 -30.94 -3.23 68.05
CA ILE A 203 -30.95 -3.00 69.48
C ILE A 203 -32.40 -2.80 69.92
N PRO A 204 -32.97 -3.69 70.71
CA PRO A 204 -34.33 -3.50 71.19
C PRO A 204 -34.40 -2.28 72.13
N ILE A 205 -35.19 -1.30 71.76
CA ILE A 205 -35.50 -0.15 72.63
C ILE A 205 -36.45 -0.68 73.70
N VAL A 206 -35.93 -0.86 74.93
CA VAL A 206 -36.74 -1.14 76.09
C VAL A 206 -37.33 0.18 76.54
N THR A 207 -38.64 0.42 76.26
CA THR A 207 -39.42 1.48 76.86
C THR A 207 -39.84 1.08 78.27
N LYS A 208 -39.46 1.91 79.26
CA LYS A 208 -39.98 1.85 80.63
C LYS A 208 -41.36 2.50 80.71
#